data_00b010c77bd50b5c2a8a852dc2b0b9ae
#
_entry.id   00b010c77bd50b5c2a8a852dc2b0b9ae
#
_cell.length_a   1.000
_cell.length_b   1.000
_cell.length_c   1.000
_cell.angle_alpha   90.00
_cell.angle_beta   90.00
_cell.angle_gamma   90.00
#
_symmetry.space_group_name_H-M   'P 1'
#
loop_
_entity.id
_entity.type
_entity.pdbx_description
1 polymer ?
#
loop_
_entity_poly.entity_id
_entity_poly.type
_entity_poly.pdbx_seq_one_letter_code
_entity_poly.pdbx_strand_id
1 'polypeptide(L)'
;MWKIKQIFDGDYGCEETCSEIGQAKEPMVSVTLIEKDAEENGKEHIKYITVSDRFLTEHGLEEGSDWCLSGQKPPGEYCFWGWEKADVLAVSNDYPGIKTPWDLYDALSEIWCSETCAPRMRDGWTKENKTLGQCSITAFLAQDIFGGKVYGILRAGGNYHCYNVIGDCAFDLTSEQFGGEKLDYTGNPVQSREIHFAKEEKKQRYEYLREQLKEKRK
;
A
#
# COMPACT_ATOMS: atom_id res chain seq x y z
N MET A 1 -1.46 -11.07 -15.50
CA MET A 1 -0.06 -11.01 -14.96
C MET A 1 0.73 -10.01 -15.80
N TRP A 2 1.30 -8.98 -15.14
CA TRP A 2 2.07 -7.96 -15.83
C TRP A 2 3.44 -8.49 -16.24
N LYS A 3 3.92 -8.09 -17.41
CA LYS A 3 5.23 -8.43 -17.95
C LYS A 3 5.98 -7.16 -18.33
N ILE A 4 7.28 -7.10 -18.07
CA ILE A 4 8.11 -5.99 -18.52
C ILE A 4 8.24 -6.08 -20.05
N LYS A 5 7.65 -5.12 -20.75
CA LYS A 5 7.76 -4.99 -22.21
C LYS A 5 9.04 -4.28 -22.60
N GLN A 6 9.36 -3.20 -21.85
CA GLN A 6 10.49 -2.35 -22.18
C GLN A 6 10.94 -1.58 -20.93
N ILE A 7 12.25 -1.42 -20.81
CA ILE A 7 12.91 -0.56 -19.82
C ILE A 7 13.56 0.59 -20.58
N PHE A 8 13.18 1.81 -20.22
CA PHE A 8 13.74 3.02 -20.83
C PHE A 8 14.62 3.71 -19.82
N ASP A 9 15.92 3.79 -20.12
CA ASP A 9 16.85 4.65 -19.42
C ASP A 9 16.64 6.07 -19.92
N GLY A 10 16.13 6.97 -19.03
CA GLY A 10 15.76 8.35 -19.38
C GLY A 10 16.94 9.28 -19.67
N ASP A 11 18.16 8.78 -19.69
CA ASP A 11 19.38 9.58 -19.84
C ASP A 11 19.89 9.64 -21.28
N TYR A 12 18.98 9.80 -22.26
CA TYR A 12 19.36 10.20 -23.60
C TYR A 12 19.32 11.72 -23.75
N GLY A 13 20.45 12.37 -23.44
CA GLY A 13 20.81 13.66 -24.03
C GLY A 13 20.36 14.91 -23.30
N CYS A 14 20.98 15.22 -22.18
CA CYS A 14 21.35 16.59 -21.87
C CYS A 14 22.78 16.57 -21.34
N GLU A 15 23.73 16.66 -22.26
CA GLU A 15 25.03 17.25 -21.96
C GLU A 15 24.79 18.70 -21.58
N GLU A 16 25.48 19.13 -20.50
CA GLU A 16 25.67 20.48 -20.00
C GLU A 16 24.57 21.03 -19.07
N THR A 17 24.85 20.98 -17.77
CA THR A 17 25.51 22.09 -17.07
C THR A 17 26.10 21.62 -15.75
N CYS A 18 27.40 21.76 -15.65
CA CYS A 18 28.13 21.77 -14.38
C CYS A 18 27.59 22.84 -13.47
N SER A 19 27.34 22.45 -12.26
CA SER A 19 27.59 23.11 -10.99
C SER A 19 26.37 23.05 -10.08
N GLU A 20 26.41 22.08 -9.17
CA GLU A 20 26.28 22.33 -7.74
C GLU A 20 26.47 21.00 -7.01
N ILE A 21 27.36 20.98 -6.06
CA ILE A 21 27.69 19.89 -5.18
C ILE A 21 26.45 19.59 -4.32
N GLY A 22 25.77 18.48 -4.60
CA GLY A 22 24.63 18.03 -3.83
C GLY A 22 24.13 16.68 -4.33
N GLN A 23 24.32 15.64 -3.54
CA GLN A 23 23.81 14.27 -3.59
C GLN A 23 23.39 13.78 -5.00
N ALA A 24 24.17 12.89 -5.60
CA ALA A 24 23.80 12.22 -6.83
C ALA A 24 22.39 11.60 -6.64
N LYS A 25 21.40 12.13 -7.36
CA LYS A 25 20.08 11.50 -7.42
C LYS A 25 20.27 10.11 -8.03
N GLU A 26 19.69 9.10 -7.37
CA GLU A 26 19.66 7.75 -7.89
C GLU A 26 19.04 7.77 -9.30
N PRO A 27 19.67 7.16 -10.32
CA PRO A 27 19.14 7.15 -11.68
C PRO A 27 17.80 6.41 -11.71
N MET A 28 16.79 7.07 -12.30
CA MET A 28 15.44 6.55 -12.43
C MET A 28 15.19 6.11 -13.86
N VAL A 29 14.60 4.93 -14.03
CA VAL A 29 14.25 4.37 -15.34
C VAL A 29 12.74 4.22 -15.48
N SER A 30 12.25 4.38 -16.71
CA SER A 30 10.83 4.18 -17.03
C SER A 30 10.62 2.74 -17.52
N VAL A 31 9.69 2.03 -16.88
CA VAL A 31 9.35 0.65 -17.21
C VAL A 31 7.96 0.58 -17.81
N THR A 32 7.85 0.00 -19.01
CA THR A 32 6.58 -0.29 -19.67
C THR A 32 6.15 -1.70 -19.34
N LEU A 33 5.00 -1.83 -18.70
CA LEU A 33 4.37 -3.12 -18.35
C LEU A 33 3.22 -3.42 -19.29
N ILE A 34 3.06 -4.69 -19.70
CA ILE A 34 1.92 -5.20 -20.45
C ILE A 34 1.22 -6.30 -19.66
N GLU A 35 -0.11 -6.35 -19.77
CA GLU A 35 -0.89 -7.44 -19.19
C GLU A 35 -1.02 -8.60 -20.15
N LYS A 36 -0.72 -9.80 -19.65
CA LYS A 36 -0.56 -11.03 -20.47
C LYS A 36 -1.87 -11.65 -20.93
N ASP A 37 -3.01 -11.30 -20.29
CA ASP A 37 -4.30 -11.99 -20.47
C ASP A 37 -5.41 -11.10 -21.08
N ALA A 38 -5.04 -9.98 -21.70
CA ALA A 38 -5.99 -9.02 -22.28
C ALA A 38 -6.49 -9.44 -23.71
N GLU A 39 -6.56 -10.73 -24.00
CA GLU A 39 -6.97 -11.19 -25.35
C GLU A 39 -8.47 -11.12 -25.62
N GLU A 40 -9.33 -10.84 -24.64
CA GLU A 40 -10.79 -10.83 -24.89
C GLU A 40 -11.31 -9.68 -25.75
N ASN A 41 -10.54 -8.59 -25.98
CA ASN A 41 -10.97 -7.48 -26.84
C ASN A 41 -9.88 -6.84 -27.71
N GLY A 42 -8.73 -7.46 -27.90
CA GLY A 42 -7.68 -6.97 -28.78
C GLY A 42 -7.02 -5.64 -28.36
N LYS A 43 -7.18 -5.23 -27.09
CA LYS A 43 -6.48 -4.08 -26.52
C LYS A 43 -5.45 -4.55 -25.50
N GLU A 44 -4.18 -4.31 -25.78
CA GLU A 44 -3.12 -4.46 -24.79
C GLU A 44 -3.35 -3.45 -23.67
N HIS A 45 -3.42 -3.91 -22.44
CA HIS A 45 -3.36 -3.03 -21.29
C HIS A 45 -1.89 -2.71 -21.01
N ILE A 46 -1.54 -1.44 -21.08
CA ILE A 46 -0.19 -0.95 -20.88
C ILE A 46 -0.16 -0.05 -19.64
N LYS A 47 0.82 -0.27 -18.78
CA LYS A 47 1.10 0.57 -17.60
C LYS A 47 2.54 1.08 -17.69
N TYR A 48 2.73 2.34 -17.33
CA TYR A 48 4.05 2.95 -17.22
C TYR A 48 4.34 3.20 -15.74
N ILE A 49 5.52 2.80 -15.30
CA ILE A 49 6.01 3.04 -13.95
C ILE A 49 7.44 3.58 -14.00
N THR A 50 7.86 4.28 -12.97
CA THR A 50 9.23 4.76 -12.83
C THR A 50 9.84 4.15 -11.58
N VAL A 51 11.00 3.51 -11.73
CA VAL A 51 11.74 2.86 -10.63
C VAL A 51 13.21 3.23 -10.73
N SER A 52 13.99 3.02 -9.66
CA SER A 52 15.43 3.19 -9.79
C SER A 52 16.06 2.02 -10.56
N ASP A 53 17.12 2.29 -11.31
CA ASP A 53 17.91 1.26 -12.01
C ASP A 53 18.46 0.22 -11.03
N ARG A 54 18.88 0.70 -9.87
CA ARG A 54 19.30 -0.15 -8.75
C ARG A 54 18.20 -1.14 -8.32
N PHE A 55 16.94 -0.69 -8.27
CA PHE A 55 15.81 -1.56 -7.95
C PHE A 55 15.67 -2.71 -8.93
N LEU A 56 15.77 -2.45 -10.24
CA LEU A 56 15.72 -3.49 -11.28
C LEU A 56 16.86 -4.48 -11.09
N THR A 57 18.07 -3.99 -10.87
CA THR A 57 19.27 -4.81 -10.65
C THR A 57 19.14 -5.70 -9.40
N GLU A 58 18.74 -5.12 -8.27
CA GLU A 58 18.59 -5.87 -7.00
C GLU A 58 17.52 -6.96 -7.06
N HIS A 59 16.50 -6.81 -7.93
CA HIS A 59 15.43 -7.78 -8.11
C HIS A 59 15.61 -8.67 -9.33
N GLY A 60 16.71 -8.52 -10.08
CA GLY A 60 16.98 -9.30 -11.30
C GLY A 60 15.89 -9.12 -12.36
N LEU A 61 15.32 -7.91 -12.49
CA LEU A 61 14.25 -7.60 -13.42
C LEU A 61 14.83 -7.04 -14.71
N GLU A 62 14.47 -7.69 -15.83
CA GLU A 62 14.88 -7.33 -17.19
C GLU A 62 13.68 -7.34 -18.14
N GLU A 63 13.86 -6.85 -19.35
CA GLU A 63 12.82 -6.94 -20.39
C GLU A 63 12.42 -8.40 -20.61
N GLY A 64 11.13 -8.65 -20.61
CA GLY A 64 10.57 -9.99 -20.67
C GLY A 64 10.35 -10.67 -19.31
N SER A 65 10.86 -10.11 -18.21
CA SER A 65 10.57 -10.61 -16.86
C SER A 65 9.10 -10.42 -16.51
N ASP A 66 8.55 -11.34 -15.74
CA ASP A 66 7.26 -11.11 -15.10
C ASP A 66 7.43 -10.04 -14.03
N TRP A 67 6.59 -9.00 -14.05
CA TRP A 67 6.58 -7.98 -13.03
C TRP A 67 5.91 -8.54 -11.79
N CYS A 68 6.70 -9.18 -10.96
CA CYS A 68 6.34 -9.58 -9.62
C CYS A 68 7.38 -8.97 -8.70
N LEU A 69 7.02 -7.98 -7.91
CA LEU A 69 7.80 -7.66 -6.74
C LEU A 69 7.76 -8.90 -5.85
N SER A 70 8.93 -9.48 -5.58
CA SER A 70 9.09 -10.82 -4.99
C SER A 70 8.12 -11.05 -3.82
N GLY A 71 7.24 -12.02 -3.96
CA GLY A 71 6.25 -12.39 -2.96
C GLY A 71 4.85 -11.79 -3.14
N GLN A 72 4.61 -11.00 -4.18
CA GLN A 72 3.29 -10.39 -4.43
C GLN A 72 2.40 -11.27 -5.28
N LYS A 73 1.13 -11.28 -4.91
CA LYS A 73 0.08 -11.83 -5.75
C LYS A 73 -0.07 -10.97 -7.03
N PRO A 74 -0.45 -11.59 -8.17
CA PRO A 74 -0.74 -10.84 -9.39
C PRO A 74 -1.76 -9.72 -9.13
N PRO A 75 -1.64 -8.56 -9.80
CA PRO A 75 -2.70 -7.57 -9.81
C PRO A 75 -4.02 -8.21 -10.22
N GLY A 76 -5.06 -8.04 -9.39
CA GLY A 76 -6.38 -8.66 -9.60
C GLY A 76 -6.84 -9.56 -8.45
N GLU A 77 -5.96 -9.94 -7.52
CA GLU A 77 -6.32 -10.73 -6.33
C GLU A 77 -6.57 -9.87 -5.08
N TYR A 78 -6.34 -8.55 -5.13
CA TYR A 78 -6.60 -7.64 -4.04
C TYR A 78 -7.96 -6.99 -4.19
N CYS A 79 -8.68 -6.89 -3.08
CA CYS A 79 -10.01 -6.29 -3.04
C CYS A 79 -10.04 -4.95 -2.29
N PHE A 80 -8.94 -4.50 -1.71
CA PHE A 80 -8.91 -3.22 -1.03
C PHE A 80 -8.88 -2.05 -2.04
N TRP A 81 -9.54 -0.95 -1.70
CA TRP A 81 -9.62 0.22 -2.57
C TRP A 81 -8.23 0.84 -2.82
N GLY A 82 -7.96 1.17 -4.08
CA GLY A 82 -6.71 1.81 -4.52
C GLY A 82 -5.55 0.83 -4.72
N TRP A 83 -5.80 -0.48 -4.62
CA TRP A 83 -4.76 -1.50 -4.76
C TRP A 83 -3.99 -1.42 -6.09
N GLU A 84 -4.65 -0.99 -7.18
CA GLU A 84 -4.05 -0.88 -8.51
C GLU A 84 -2.92 0.16 -8.59
N LYS A 85 -2.91 1.10 -7.65
CA LYS A 85 -1.94 2.20 -7.57
C LYS A 85 -1.16 2.20 -6.27
N ALA A 86 -1.29 1.15 -5.46
CA ALA A 86 -0.64 1.03 -4.16
C ALA A 86 0.81 0.55 -4.29
N ASP A 87 1.61 1.22 -5.11
CA ASP A 87 3.00 0.89 -5.46
C ASP A 87 4.04 1.73 -4.68
N VAL A 88 3.64 2.31 -3.54
CA VAL A 88 4.56 3.04 -2.66
C VAL A 88 5.46 2.09 -1.88
N LEU A 89 6.72 2.49 -1.70
CA LEU A 89 7.70 1.70 -0.98
C LEU A 89 7.75 2.06 0.50
N ALA A 90 8.05 1.05 1.32
CA ALA A 90 8.27 1.23 2.74
C ALA A 90 9.47 2.16 3.00
N VAL A 91 9.29 3.13 3.90
CA VAL A 91 10.35 4.03 4.38
C VAL A 91 10.92 3.57 5.72
N SER A 92 10.25 2.64 6.39
CA SER A 92 10.70 2.06 7.66
C SER A 92 11.36 0.69 7.43
N ASN A 93 12.51 0.50 8.07
CA ASN A 93 13.22 -0.79 8.09
C ASN A 93 12.79 -1.71 9.26
N ASP A 94 11.85 -1.26 10.09
CA ASP A 94 11.42 -2.00 11.30
C ASP A 94 10.53 -3.21 11.01
N TYR A 95 10.12 -3.39 9.75
CA TYR A 95 9.17 -4.43 9.32
C TYR A 95 9.75 -5.24 8.16
N PRO A 96 10.71 -6.16 8.43
CA PRO A 96 11.33 -6.98 7.39
C PRO A 96 10.30 -7.71 6.53
N GLY A 97 10.48 -7.68 5.20
CA GLY A 97 9.58 -8.32 4.26
C GLY A 97 8.29 -7.54 3.92
N ILE A 98 8.06 -6.36 4.53
CA ILE A 98 7.01 -5.43 4.11
C ILE A 98 7.65 -4.33 3.26
N LYS A 99 7.47 -4.41 1.96
CA LYS A 99 8.01 -3.43 1.01
C LYS A 99 6.93 -2.51 0.45
N THR A 100 5.71 -3.02 0.31
CA THR A 100 4.58 -2.33 -0.33
C THR A 100 3.28 -2.52 0.47
N PRO A 101 2.22 -1.75 0.21
CA PRO A 101 0.91 -1.95 0.80
C PRO A 101 0.31 -3.35 0.56
N TRP A 102 0.66 -4.01 -0.55
CA TRP A 102 0.23 -5.39 -0.81
C TRP A 102 0.86 -6.36 0.18
N ASP A 103 2.18 -6.26 0.44
CA ASP A 103 2.85 -7.08 1.44
C ASP A 103 2.25 -6.88 2.84
N LEU A 104 1.91 -5.61 3.15
CA LEU A 104 1.27 -5.29 4.42
C LEU A 104 -0.14 -5.89 4.50
N TYR A 105 -0.94 -5.78 3.44
CA TYR A 105 -2.27 -6.37 3.40
C TYR A 105 -2.21 -7.90 3.59
N ASP A 106 -1.32 -8.59 2.88
CA ASP A 106 -1.14 -10.03 3.01
C ASP A 106 -0.76 -10.42 4.44
N ALA A 107 0.22 -9.73 5.02
CA ALA A 107 0.64 -9.98 6.39
C ALA A 107 -0.50 -9.75 7.40
N LEU A 108 -1.22 -8.62 7.27
CA LEU A 108 -2.33 -8.28 8.16
C LEU A 108 -3.54 -9.18 7.98
N SER A 109 -3.76 -9.71 6.78
CA SER A 109 -4.84 -10.67 6.50
C SER A 109 -4.77 -11.93 7.34
N GLU A 110 -3.57 -12.27 7.83
CA GLU A 110 -3.34 -13.41 8.70
C GLU A 110 -3.30 -13.03 10.19
N ILE A 111 -3.23 -11.72 10.50
CA ILE A 111 -3.10 -11.20 11.87
C ILE A 111 -4.40 -10.59 12.39
N TRP A 112 -5.21 -9.97 11.51
CA TRP A 112 -6.48 -9.41 11.92
C TRP A 112 -7.36 -10.45 12.59
N CYS A 113 -7.84 -10.11 13.76
CA CYS A 113 -8.64 -10.97 14.62
C CYS A 113 -9.67 -10.16 15.42
N SER A 114 -10.48 -10.85 16.22
CA SER A 114 -11.47 -10.20 17.07
C SER A 114 -10.84 -9.24 18.09
N GLU A 115 -9.64 -9.54 18.57
CA GLU A 115 -8.90 -8.72 19.55
C GLU A 115 -8.42 -7.40 18.94
N THR A 116 -8.05 -7.39 17.65
CA THR A 116 -7.68 -6.18 16.91
C THR A 116 -8.90 -5.40 16.41
N CYS A 117 -10.09 -6.01 16.35
CA CYS A 117 -11.35 -5.37 15.97
C CYS A 117 -11.80 -4.31 17.00
N ALA A 118 -12.40 -3.22 16.54
CA ALA A 118 -13.01 -2.22 17.41
C ALA A 118 -14.06 -2.86 18.32
N PRO A 119 -14.05 -2.62 19.65
CA PRO A 119 -14.91 -3.33 20.61
C PRO A 119 -16.39 -3.33 20.23
N ARG A 120 -16.89 -2.19 19.73
CA ARG A 120 -18.30 -2.05 19.31
C ARG A 120 -18.69 -2.88 18.10
N MET A 121 -17.72 -3.42 17.35
CA MET A 121 -17.92 -4.20 16.11
C MET A 121 -17.47 -5.64 16.25
N ARG A 122 -16.91 -6.01 17.40
CA ARG A 122 -16.27 -7.29 17.67
C ARG A 122 -17.21 -8.47 17.49
N ASP A 123 -18.46 -8.33 17.92
CA ASP A 123 -19.48 -9.39 17.78
C ASP A 123 -19.81 -9.73 16.32
N GLY A 124 -19.58 -8.78 15.40
CA GLY A 124 -19.79 -8.99 13.95
C GLY A 124 -18.52 -9.39 13.20
N TRP A 125 -17.39 -9.47 13.89
CA TRP A 125 -16.13 -9.84 13.23
C TRP A 125 -16.11 -11.34 12.88
N THR A 126 -15.73 -11.66 11.65
CA THR A 126 -15.53 -13.04 11.19
C THR A 126 -14.27 -13.13 10.31
N LYS A 127 -13.82 -14.34 10.02
CA LYS A 127 -12.68 -14.56 9.10
C LYS A 127 -12.99 -14.14 7.67
N GLU A 128 -14.25 -14.18 7.28
CA GLU A 128 -14.75 -13.74 5.97
C GLU A 128 -14.81 -12.22 5.87
N ASN A 129 -15.02 -11.54 7.01
CA ASN A 129 -15.00 -10.07 7.12
C ASN A 129 -13.89 -9.63 8.10
N LYS A 130 -12.67 -10.05 7.81
CA LYS A 130 -11.48 -9.82 8.65
C LYS A 130 -11.12 -8.36 8.87
N THR A 131 -11.49 -7.47 7.92
CA THR A 131 -11.19 -6.04 7.97
C THR A 131 -12.18 -5.24 8.82
N LEU A 132 -13.26 -5.87 9.30
CA LEU A 132 -14.27 -5.21 10.12
C LEU A 132 -13.67 -4.59 11.40
N GLY A 133 -13.84 -3.28 11.56
CA GLY A 133 -13.39 -2.53 12.74
C GLY A 133 -11.87 -2.38 12.89
N GLN A 134 -11.10 -2.64 11.83
CA GLN A 134 -9.63 -2.57 11.83
C GLN A 134 -9.07 -1.22 11.32
N CYS A 135 -9.89 -0.35 10.71
CA CYS A 135 -9.44 0.74 9.86
C CYS A 135 -8.41 1.69 10.50
N SER A 136 -8.67 2.22 11.69
CA SER A 136 -7.78 3.23 12.27
C SER A 136 -6.42 2.68 12.67
N ILE A 137 -6.37 1.51 13.30
CA ILE A 137 -5.09 0.92 13.73
C ILE A 137 -4.26 0.47 12.53
N THR A 138 -4.91 -0.04 11.48
CA THR A 138 -4.26 -0.42 10.22
C THR A 138 -3.71 0.80 9.49
N ALA A 139 -4.50 1.88 9.37
CA ALA A 139 -4.05 3.09 8.69
C ALA A 139 -2.86 3.77 9.39
N PHE A 140 -2.83 3.80 10.73
CA PHE A 140 -1.67 4.34 11.46
C PHE A 140 -0.45 3.41 11.40
N LEU A 141 -0.64 2.10 11.33
CA LEU A 141 0.46 1.17 11.11
C LEU A 141 1.04 1.31 9.69
N ALA A 142 0.19 1.46 8.68
CA ALA A 142 0.62 1.76 7.32
C ALA A 142 1.37 3.11 7.24
N GLN A 143 0.93 4.13 7.99
CA GLN A 143 1.66 5.39 8.10
C GLN A 143 3.05 5.22 8.70
N ASP A 144 3.23 4.36 9.70
CA ASP A 144 4.56 4.10 10.30
C ASP A 144 5.50 3.42 9.30
N ILE A 145 4.96 2.62 8.39
CA ILE A 145 5.74 1.85 7.42
C ILE A 145 6.05 2.67 6.17
N PHE A 146 5.05 3.37 5.61
CA PHE A 146 5.14 4.03 4.31
C PHE A 146 5.19 5.56 4.40
N GLY A 147 5.00 6.15 5.59
CA GLY A 147 4.88 7.59 5.75
C GLY A 147 3.53 8.15 5.31
N GLY A 148 3.52 9.39 4.80
CA GLY A 148 2.33 10.07 4.33
C GLY A 148 1.36 10.48 5.43
N LYS A 149 0.06 10.53 5.11
CA LYS A 149 -1.00 10.99 6.02
C LYS A 149 -2.14 9.99 6.10
N VAL A 150 -2.79 9.95 7.26
CA VAL A 150 -4.05 9.24 7.46
C VAL A 150 -5.21 10.21 7.28
N TYR A 151 -6.17 9.87 6.45
CA TYR A 151 -7.40 10.61 6.23
C TYR A 151 -8.59 9.83 6.78
N GLY A 152 -9.71 10.52 7.02
CA GLY A 152 -10.89 9.87 7.57
C GLY A 152 -12.18 10.26 6.90
N ILE A 153 -12.93 9.26 6.44
CA ILE A 153 -14.29 9.42 5.92
C ILE A 153 -15.26 9.42 7.10
N LEU A 154 -16.02 10.49 7.25
CA LEU A 154 -17.02 10.58 8.31
C LEU A 154 -18.15 9.58 8.06
N ARG A 155 -18.43 8.74 9.07
CA ARG A 155 -19.48 7.73 9.01
C ARG A 155 -20.67 8.12 9.92
N ALA A 156 -21.82 7.50 9.67
CA ALA A 156 -22.97 7.62 10.55
C ALA A 156 -22.55 7.30 12.01
N GLY A 157 -22.98 8.14 12.95
CA GLY A 157 -22.57 8.02 14.35
C GLY A 157 -21.28 8.78 14.73
N GLY A 158 -20.73 9.62 13.83
CA GLY A 158 -19.63 10.54 14.13
C GLY A 158 -18.25 9.89 14.22
N ASN A 159 -18.11 8.64 13.79
CA ASN A 159 -16.81 7.96 13.71
C ASN A 159 -16.20 8.14 12.33
N TYR A 160 -14.88 8.10 12.26
CA TYR A 160 -14.14 8.14 11.00
C TYR A 160 -13.70 6.74 10.58
N HIS A 161 -13.87 6.44 9.29
CA HIS A 161 -13.18 5.34 8.63
C HIS A 161 -11.86 5.88 8.06
N CYS A 162 -10.73 5.24 8.41
CA CYS A 162 -9.39 5.74 8.11
C CYS A 162 -8.77 5.04 6.90
N TYR A 163 -8.07 5.82 6.08
CA TYR A 163 -7.31 5.36 4.92
C TYR A 163 -6.01 6.17 4.77
N ASN A 164 -5.11 5.76 3.87
CA ASN A 164 -3.80 6.35 3.69
C ASN A 164 -3.66 7.12 2.38
N VAL A 165 -2.90 8.22 2.44
CA VAL A 165 -2.45 8.98 1.26
C VAL A 165 -0.97 9.29 1.38
N ILE A 166 -0.19 8.89 0.36
CA ILE A 166 1.26 9.04 0.29
C ILE A 166 1.58 9.62 -1.09
N GLY A 167 1.96 10.90 -1.14
CA GLY A 167 2.05 11.63 -2.42
C GLY A 167 0.72 11.61 -3.16
N ASP A 168 0.73 11.12 -4.40
CA ASP A 168 -0.46 10.99 -5.24
C ASP A 168 -1.13 9.60 -5.09
N CYS A 169 -0.57 8.72 -4.27
CA CYS A 169 -1.11 7.39 -4.02
C CYS A 169 -2.08 7.41 -2.83
N ALA A 170 -3.29 6.94 -3.04
CA ALA A 170 -4.29 6.73 -1.99
C ALA A 170 -4.75 5.28 -2.00
N PHE A 171 -4.82 4.66 -0.81
CA PHE A 171 -5.27 3.28 -0.64
C PHE A 171 -5.94 3.06 0.72
N ASP A 172 -6.81 2.07 0.79
CA ASP A 172 -7.55 1.70 1.99
C ASP A 172 -7.53 0.18 2.18
N LEU A 173 -6.60 -0.30 2.98
CA LEU A 173 -6.38 -1.73 3.25
C LEU A 173 -7.58 -2.43 3.91
N THR A 174 -8.58 -1.67 4.36
CA THR A 174 -9.73 -2.18 5.11
C THR A 174 -11.09 -1.85 4.48
N SER A 175 -11.09 -1.40 3.21
CA SER A 175 -12.31 -1.03 2.49
C SER A 175 -13.29 -2.19 2.29
N GLU A 176 -12.80 -3.42 2.26
CA GLU A 176 -13.62 -4.63 2.09
C GLU A 176 -14.72 -4.78 3.15
N GLN A 177 -14.54 -4.20 4.35
CA GLN A 177 -15.55 -4.23 5.41
C GLN A 177 -16.90 -3.62 5.01
N PHE A 178 -16.91 -2.85 3.93
CA PHE A 178 -18.12 -2.18 3.42
C PHE A 178 -18.78 -2.93 2.26
N GLY A 179 -18.21 -4.04 1.81
CA GLY A 179 -18.72 -4.82 0.69
C GLY A 179 -18.84 -3.97 -0.59
N GLY A 180 -20.04 -3.88 -1.14
CA GLY A 180 -20.29 -3.10 -2.36
C GLY A 180 -20.55 -1.60 -2.16
N GLU A 181 -20.49 -1.07 -0.93
CA GLU A 181 -20.68 0.36 -0.67
C GLU A 181 -19.52 1.17 -1.27
N LYS A 182 -19.85 2.17 -2.11
CA LYS A 182 -18.85 3.11 -2.64
C LYS A 182 -18.60 4.21 -1.65
N LEU A 183 -17.36 4.29 -1.16
CA LEU A 183 -16.91 5.36 -0.29
C LEU A 183 -16.38 6.54 -1.11
N ASP A 184 -16.55 7.77 -0.59
CA ASP A 184 -15.95 8.96 -1.17
C ASP A 184 -14.61 9.25 -0.47
N TYR A 185 -13.52 9.11 -1.20
CA TYR A 185 -12.15 9.35 -0.72
C TYR A 185 -11.66 10.77 -1.00
N THR A 186 -12.54 11.70 -1.40
CA THR A 186 -12.18 13.07 -1.75
C THR A 186 -12.53 14.05 -0.63
N GLY A 187 -11.67 15.09 -0.42
CA GLY A 187 -11.95 16.18 0.50
C GLY A 187 -12.06 15.82 1.99
N ASN A 188 -11.60 14.65 2.37
CA ASN A 188 -11.70 14.18 3.75
C ASN A 188 -10.66 14.84 4.67
N PRO A 189 -10.93 15.00 5.97
CA PRO A 189 -10.00 15.59 6.91
C PRO A 189 -8.85 14.63 7.28
N VAL A 190 -7.66 15.19 7.49
CA VAL A 190 -6.52 14.47 8.06
C VAL A 190 -6.87 14.06 9.49
N GLN A 191 -6.50 12.84 9.85
CA GLN A 191 -6.70 12.27 11.19
C GLN A 191 -5.42 12.41 12.02
N SER A 192 -5.57 12.86 13.27
CA SER A 192 -4.45 12.96 14.21
C SER A 192 -4.30 11.68 15.02
N ARG A 193 -3.09 11.17 15.07
CA ARG A 193 -2.71 10.00 15.87
C ARG A 193 -2.98 10.25 17.35
N GLU A 194 -2.67 11.44 17.84
CA GLU A 194 -2.83 11.83 19.23
C GLU A 194 -4.30 11.75 19.65
N ILE A 195 -5.21 12.25 18.81
CA ILE A 195 -6.66 12.18 19.06
C ILE A 195 -7.14 10.72 19.07
N HIS A 196 -6.67 9.91 18.09
CA HIS A 196 -7.06 8.51 18.01
C HIS A 196 -6.55 7.70 19.20
N PHE A 197 -5.29 7.88 19.60
CA PHE A 197 -4.64 7.13 20.67
C PHE A 197 -4.79 7.74 22.08
N ALA A 198 -5.50 8.87 22.20
CA ALA A 198 -6.05 9.30 23.49
C ALA A 198 -7.08 8.29 24.03
N LYS A 199 -7.65 7.45 23.17
CA LYS A 199 -8.46 6.30 23.58
C LYS A 199 -7.53 5.10 23.83
N GLU A 200 -7.33 4.78 25.10
CA GLU A 200 -6.39 3.74 25.55
C GLU A 200 -6.66 2.39 24.85
N GLU A 201 -7.92 1.97 24.72
CA GLU A 201 -8.29 0.72 24.04
C GLU A 201 -7.83 0.67 22.57
N LYS A 202 -7.87 1.81 21.88
CA LYS A 202 -7.42 1.90 20.50
C LYS A 202 -5.91 1.82 20.40
N LYS A 203 -5.20 2.46 21.32
CA LYS A 203 -3.75 2.40 21.43
C LYS A 203 -3.27 0.98 21.70
N GLN A 204 -3.87 0.29 22.65
CA GLN A 204 -3.55 -1.11 22.98
C GLN A 204 -3.77 -2.05 21.79
N ARG A 205 -4.87 -1.90 21.06
CA ARG A 205 -5.12 -2.69 19.83
C ARG A 205 -4.08 -2.42 18.75
N TYR A 206 -3.68 -1.16 18.58
CA TYR A 206 -2.62 -0.79 17.64
C TYR A 206 -1.27 -1.41 18.05
N GLU A 207 -0.89 -1.33 19.32
CA GLU A 207 0.35 -1.90 19.84
C GLU A 207 0.35 -3.42 19.66
N TYR A 208 -0.75 -4.08 19.98
CA TYR A 208 -0.91 -5.52 19.75
C TYR A 208 -0.76 -5.89 18.26
N LEU A 209 -1.46 -5.18 17.35
CA LEU A 209 -1.34 -5.43 15.91
C LEU A 209 0.11 -5.26 15.41
N ARG A 210 0.79 -4.21 15.88
CA ARG A 210 2.19 -3.93 15.56
C ARG A 210 3.14 -5.02 16.05
N GLU A 211 2.94 -5.50 17.26
CA GLU A 211 3.74 -6.59 17.84
C GLU A 211 3.55 -7.89 17.06
N GLN A 212 2.31 -8.27 16.77
CA GLN A 212 2.02 -9.46 15.96
C GLN A 212 2.68 -9.40 14.58
N LEU A 213 2.68 -8.22 13.93
CA LEU A 213 3.35 -8.04 12.64
C LEU A 213 4.87 -8.24 12.77
N LYS A 214 5.50 -7.70 13.81
CA LYS A 214 6.94 -7.85 14.06
C LYS A 214 7.33 -9.28 14.40
N GLU A 215 6.52 -9.99 15.16
CA GLU A 215 6.78 -11.40 15.55
C GLU A 215 6.70 -12.34 14.34
N LYS A 216 5.73 -12.13 13.46
CA LYS A 216 5.50 -12.96 12.29
C LYS A 216 6.58 -12.80 11.22
N ARG A 217 7.33 -11.71 11.25
CA ARG A 217 8.36 -11.34 10.26
C ARG A 217 9.79 -11.49 10.78
N LYS A 218 9.98 -12.09 11.96
CA LYS A 218 11.29 -12.56 12.46
C LYS A 218 11.67 -13.88 11.78
#